data_c26b0b672382246732b8d44247203ae9
#
_entry.id   c26b0b672382246732b8d44247203ae9
#
_cell.length_a   1.000
_cell.length_b   1.000
_cell.length_c   1.000
_cell.angle_alpha   90.00
_cell.angle_beta   90.00
_cell.angle_gamma   90.00
#
_symmetry.space_group_name_H-M   'P 1'
#
loop_
_entity.id
_entity.type
_entity.pdbx_description
1 polymer ?
#
loop_
_entity_poly.entity_id
_entity_poly.type
_entity_poly.pdbx_seq_one_letter_code
_entity_poly.pdbx_strand_id
1 'polypeptide(L)'
;IKLEHWIEEINASECSDILIGGSFLSSGNASQLVSQVKKHTNLPVVIFPGSPDQISEQADALLFLSLVSGRNPDLLIGRHVEAAPRLMAMDIETVATAYLLVGDGPLTSAAYISQTLPIPSSKPELAVATVQAAVLLGMKAVYLDAGSGAGHPIPEKLIKAVRNAVDVPLIVGGGITDFEGMELAWNAGADLVVLGTVLEKSLSFNALSPS
;
A
#
# COMPACT_ATOMS: atom_id res chain seq x y z
N ILE A 1 22.40 -3.82 -5.57
CA ILE A 1 21.69 -3.96 -6.85
C ILE A 1 21.50 -2.56 -7.40
N LYS A 2 21.77 -2.36 -8.71
CA LYS A 2 21.57 -1.06 -9.33
C LYS A 2 20.06 -0.85 -9.54
N LEU A 3 19.54 0.31 -9.15
CA LEU A 3 18.14 0.71 -9.33
C LEU A 3 17.67 0.51 -10.79
N GLU A 4 18.54 0.83 -11.75
CA GLU A 4 18.28 0.68 -13.20
C GLU A 4 17.89 -0.76 -13.55
N HIS A 5 18.67 -1.76 -13.11
CA HIS A 5 18.37 -3.16 -13.40
C HIS A 5 17.02 -3.61 -12.78
N TRP A 6 16.72 -3.14 -11.57
CA TRP A 6 15.45 -3.44 -10.91
C TRP A 6 14.26 -2.88 -11.70
N ILE A 7 14.40 -1.65 -12.24
CA ILE A 7 13.36 -1.03 -13.06
C ILE A 7 13.24 -1.72 -14.43
N GLU A 8 14.33 -2.19 -15.02
CA GLU A 8 14.29 -2.99 -16.25
C GLU A 8 13.44 -4.25 -16.08
N GLU A 9 13.63 -4.97 -14.98
CA GLU A 9 12.84 -6.16 -14.65
C GLU A 9 11.34 -5.82 -14.45
N ILE A 10 11.04 -4.70 -13.76
CA ILE A 10 9.66 -4.21 -13.60
C ILE A 10 9.05 -3.88 -14.96
N ASN A 11 9.75 -3.16 -15.81
CA ASN A 11 9.26 -2.80 -17.14
C ASN A 11 9.02 -4.02 -18.06
N ALA A 12 9.72 -5.11 -17.81
CA ALA A 12 9.54 -6.37 -18.55
C ALA A 12 8.42 -7.25 -17.97
N SER A 13 7.88 -6.89 -16.81
CA SER A 13 6.82 -7.63 -16.13
C SER A 13 5.43 -7.05 -16.44
N GLU A 14 4.38 -7.67 -15.87
CA GLU A 14 2.99 -7.19 -15.96
C GLU A 14 2.62 -6.18 -14.85
N CYS A 15 3.63 -5.53 -14.22
CA CYS A 15 3.35 -4.48 -13.25
C CYS A 15 2.64 -3.30 -13.89
N SER A 16 1.59 -2.81 -13.25
CA SER A 16 0.84 -1.63 -13.70
C SER A 16 1.38 -0.32 -13.12
N ASP A 17 1.93 -0.37 -11.91
CA ASP A 17 2.32 0.82 -11.14
C ASP A 17 3.54 0.53 -10.26
N ILE A 18 4.28 1.58 -9.92
CA ILE A 18 5.38 1.52 -8.96
C ILE A 18 5.02 2.34 -7.73
N LEU A 19 4.91 1.69 -6.56
CA LEU A 19 4.68 2.36 -5.30
C LEU A 19 6.02 2.71 -4.61
N ILE A 20 6.20 3.98 -4.26
CA ILE A 20 7.39 4.46 -3.54
C ILE A 20 7.00 4.99 -2.18
N GLY A 21 7.63 4.45 -1.14
CA GLY A 21 7.40 4.86 0.23
C GLY A 21 7.67 3.75 1.23
N GLY A 22 7.12 3.89 2.40
CA GLY A 22 7.21 2.89 3.47
C GLY A 22 7.10 3.53 4.85
N SER A 23 6.83 2.70 5.84
CA SER A 23 6.58 3.13 7.22
C SER A 23 7.78 3.82 7.87
N PHE A 24 9.00 3.50 7.42
CA PHE A 24 10.23 4.06 7.94
C PHE A 24 11.30 4.12 6.85
N LEU A 25 11.82 5.32 6.59
CA LEU A 25 12.99 5.55 5.75
C LEU A 25 14.17 5.90 6.67
N SER A 26 15.14 5.00 6.75
CA SER A 26 16.37 5.21 7.55
C SER A 26 17.33 6.20 6.89
N SER A 27 17.23 6.40 5.59
CA SER A 27 18.05 7.32 4.79
C SER A 27 17.43 7.55 3.41
N GLY A 28 17.83 8.63 2.76
CA GLY A 28 17.40 8.96 1.40
C GLY A 28 16.32 10.03 1.33
N ASN A 29 16.01 10.45 0.10
CA ASN A 29 15.01 11.46 -0.20
C ASN A 29 14.02 10.85 -1.22
N ALA A 30 12.75 10.77 -0.83
CA ALA A 30 11.69 10.21 -1.67
C ALA A 30 11.62 10.91 -3.05
N SER A 31 11.73 12.25 -3.09
CA SER A 31 11.72 13.01 -4.36
C SER A 31 12.88 12.64 -5.27
N GLN A 32 14.09 12.42 -4.72
CA GLN A 32 15.23 11.99 -5.53
C GLN A 32 15.00 10.58 -6.08
N LEU A 33 14.45 9.67 -5.28
CA LEU A 33 14.13 8.31 -5.72
C LEU A 33 13.06 8.34 -6.82
N VAL A 34 11.97 9.07 -6.63
CA VAL A 34 10.93 9.26 -7.66
C VAL A 34 11.53 9.77 -8.96
N SER A 35 12.37 10.82 -8.88
CA SER A 35 13.05 11.39 -10.06
C SER A 35 13.94 10.37 -10.78
N GLN A 36 14.64 9.52 -10.04
CA GLN A 36 15.48 8.46 -10.62
C GLN A 36 14.63 7.36 -11.26
N VAL A 37 13.59 6.89 -10.59
CA VAL A 37 12.68 5.87 -11.11
C VAL A 37 12.03 6.32 -12.41
N LYS A 38 11.48 7.54 -12.44
CA LYS A 38 10.80 8.10 -13.63
C LYS A 38 11.70 8.29 -14.86
N LYS A 39 13.02 8.30 -14.70
CA LYS A 39 13.95 8.32 -15.85
C LYS A 39 14.04 6.99 -16.59
N HIS A 40 13.64 5.90 -15.96
CA HIS A 40 13.86 4.55 -16.45
C HIS A 40 12.55 3.76 -16.68
N THR A 41 11.38 4.37 -16.44
CA THR A 41 10.07 3.75 -16.65
C THR A 41 9.04 4.74 -17.17
N ASN A 42 8.04 4.21 -17.90
CA ASN A 42 6.82 4.90 -18.26
C ASN A 42 5.63 4.50 -17.38
N LEU A 43 5.83 3.58 -16.43
CA LEU A 43 4.79 3.19 -15.50
C LEU A 43 4.47 4.34 -14.53
N PRO A 44 3.22 4.50 -14.12
CA PRO A 44 2.84 5.44 -13.07
C PRO A 44 3.66 5.19 -11.79
N VAL A 45 4.17 6.28 -11.21
CA VAL A 45 4.89 6.26 -9.94
C VAL A 45 4.02 6.90 -8.87
N VAL A 46 3.58 6.10 -7.91
CA VAL A 46 2.63 6.48 -6.87
C VAL A 46 3.35 6.55 -5.52
N ILE A 47 3.17 7.64 -4.78
CA ILE A 47 3.68 7.74 -3.41
C ILE A 47 2.78 6.95 -2.46
N PHE A 48 3.39 6.03 -1.70
CA PHE A 48 2.80 5.34 -0.55
C PHE A 48 3.44 5.85 0.74
N PRO A 49 3.00 7.02 1.26
CA PRO A 49 3.78 7.77 2.24
C PRO A 49 3.64 7.19 3.66
N GLY A 50 4.76 7.05 4.36
CA GLY A 50 4.79 6.85 5.81
C GLY A 50 4.82 8.15 6.60
N SER A 51 5.17 9.28 5.95
CA SER A 51 5.21 10.61 6.55
C SER A 51 5.04 11.72 5.50
N PRO A 52 4.68 12.97 5.90
CA PRO A 52 4.59 14.13 5.00
C PRO A 52 5.89 14.46 4.27
N ASP A 53 7.04 14.09 4.82
CA ASP A 53 8.35 14.32 4.18
C ASP A 53 8.57 13.51 2.91
N GLN A 54 7.79 12.44 2.71
CA GLN A 54 7.89 11.57 1.54
C GLN A 54 7.11 12.09 0.32
N ILE A 55 6.43 13.22 0.42
CA ILE A 55 5.68 13.83 -0.69
C ILE A 55 6.66 14.33 -1.77
N SER A 56 6.34 14.02 -3.04
CA SER A 56 7.10 14.48 -4.21
C SER A 56 6.15 14.94 -5.31
N GLU A 57 6.36 16.15 -5.82
CA GLU A 57 5.62 16.71 -6.96
C GLU A 57 5.92 16.03 -8.30
N GLN A 58 6.96 15.19 -8.34
CA GLN A 58 7.37 14.45 -9.53
C GLN A 58 6.64 13.11 -9.67
N ALA A 59 5.93 12.66 -8.64
CA ALA A 59 5.11 11.47 -8.71
C ALA A 59 3.82 11.75 -9.52
N ASP A 60 3.23 10.69 -10.05
CA ASP A 60 1.97 10.78 -10.80
C ASP A 60 0.77 10.86 -9.86
N ALA A 61 0.84 10.13 -8.73
CA ALA A 61 -0.20 10.15 -7.72
C ALA A 61 0.36 9.95 -6.30
N LEU A 62 -0.48 10.20 -5.30
CA LEU A 62 -0.20 9.96 -3.90
C LEU A 62 -1.41 9.30 -3.24
N LEU A 63 -1.18 8.21 -2.51
CA LEU A 63 -2.18 7.63 -1.63
C LEU A 63 -2.26 8.50 -0.36
N PHE A 64 -3.35 9.24 -0.21
CA PHE A 64 -3.59 10.08 0.97
C PHE A 64 -4.17 9.21 2.08
N LEU A 65 -3.27 8.53 2.81
CA LEU A 65 -3.57 7.42 3.69
C LEU A 65 -4.15 7.88 5.03
N SER A 66 -5.34 7.41 5.38
CA SER A 66 -5.83 7.43 6.77
C SER A 66 -5.75 6.04 7.38
N LEU A 67 -5.01 5.86 8.48
CA LEU A 67 -4.85 4.58 9.17
C LEU A 67 -6.09 4.27 10.02
N VAL A 68 -7.15 3.84 9.34
CA VAL A 68 -8.48 3.68 9.94
C VAL A 68 -8.63 2.42 10.82
N SER A 69 -7.69 1.47 10.75
CA SER A 69 -7.63 0.35 11.71
C SER A 69 -7.21 0.81 13.11
N GLY A 70 -6.52 1.95 13.21
CA GLY A 70 -6.12 2.57 14.48
C GLY A 70 -7.13 3.55 15.03
N ARG A 71 -6.75 4.17 16.18
CA ARG A 71 -7.49 5.28 16.81
C ARG A 71 -6.54 6.44 17.15
N ASN A 72 -5.36 6.46 16.50
CA ASN A 72 -4.41 7.55 16.64
C ASN A 72 -4.86 8.74 15.78
N PRO A 73 -5.24 9.88 16.39
CA PRO A 73 -5.72 11.05 15.65
C PRO A 73 -4.68 11.61 14.69
N ASP A 74 -3.38 11.50 14.99
CA ASP A 74 -2.33 11.97 14.07
C ASP A 74 -2.35 11.24 12.73
N LEU A 75 -2.66 9.94 12.75
CA LEU A 75 -2.71 9.11 11.54
C LEU A 75 -4.09 9.06 10.89
N LEU A 76 -5.12 9.59 11.58
CA LEU A 76 -6.47 9.75 11.03
C LEU A 76 -6.67 11.10 10.37
N ILE A 77 -6.07 12.17 10.89
CA ILE A 77 -6.24 13.52 10.37
C ILE A 77 -5.02 14.44 10.59
N GLY A 78 -4.23 14.27 11.66
CA GLY A 78 -3.16 15.20 12.02
C GLY A 78 -2.12 15.36 10.91
N ARG A 79 -1.56 14.29 10.40
CA ARG A 79 -0.59 14.30 9.29
C ARG A 79 -1.20 14.81 7.98
N HIS A 80 -2.50 14.65 7.79
CA HIS A 80 -3.21 15.18 6.63
C HIS A 80 -3.28 16.70 6.67
N VAL A 81 -3.56 17.28 7.85
CA VAL A 81 -3.56 18.74 8.05
C VAL A 81 -2.17 19.33 7.77
N GLU A 82 -1.11 18.65 8.20
CA GLU A 82 0.27 19.06 7.96
C GLU A 82 0.64 19.01 6.45
N ALA A 83 0.19 17.98 5.74
CA ALA A 83 0.49 17.75 4.33
C ALA A 83 -0.38 18.58 3.36
N ALA A 84 -1.63 18.86 3.72
CA ALA A 84 -2.64 19.41 2.82
C ALA A 84 -2.25 20.74 2.15
N PRO A 85 -1.69 21.76 2.83
CA PRO A 85 -1.33 23.01 2.16
C PRO A 85 -0.31 22.81 1.03
N ARG A 86 0.65 21.88 1.24
CA ARG A 86 1.66 21.55 0.23
C ARG A 86 1.01 20.78 -0.93
N LEU A 87 0.18 19.78 -0.67
CA LEU A 87 -0.50 19.00 -1.71
C LEU A 87 -1.44 19.84 -2.55
N MET A 88 -2.18 20.77 -1.94
CA MET A 88 -3.10 21.67 -2.66
C MET A 88 -2.36 22.65 -3.59
N ALA A 89 -1.06 22.89 -3.39
CA ALA A 89 -0.22 23.72 -4.25
C ALA A 89 0.48 22.93 -5.37
N MET A 90 0.34 21.60 -5.37
CA MET A 90 0.95 20.70 -6.38
C MET A 90 -0.09 20.24 -7.38
N ASP A 91 0.37 19.96 -8.61
CA ASP A 91 -0.42 19.27 -9.63
C ASP A 91 -0.13 17.75 -9.56
N ILE A 92 -0.64 17.12 -8.49
CA ILE A 92 -0.52 15.69 -8.24
C ILE A 92 -1.89 15.09 -7.91
N GLU A 93 -2.20 13.96 -8.50
CA GLU A 93 -3.40 13.23 -8.12
C GLU A 93 -3.29 12.74 -6.67
N THR A 94 -4.31 13.02 -5.85
CA THR A 94 -4.39 12.55 -4.45
C THR A 94 -5.57 11.62 -4.27
N VAL A 95 -5.29 10.37 -3.90
CA VAL A 95 -6.31 9.34 -3.70
C VAL A 95 -6.56 9.15 -2.20
N ALA A 96 -7.68 9.66 -1.69
CA ALA A 96 -8.08 9.47 -0.29
C ALA A 96 -8.28 7.97 -0.02
N THR A 97 -7.38 7.36 0.76
CA THR A 97 -7.29 5.91 0.92
C THR A 97 -7.45 5.49 2.38
N ALA A 98 -8.43 4.62 2.63
CA ALA A 98 -8.57 3.93 3.90
C ALA A 98 -7.49 2.86 4.03
N TYR A 99 -6.52 3.06 4.91
CA TYR A 99 -5.44 2.10 5.15
C TYR A 99 -5.72 1.28 6.41
N LEU A 100 -5.75 -0.03 6.26
CA LEU A 100 -6.03 -0.98 7.35
C LEU A 100 -4.87 -1.96 7.52
N LEU A 101 -4.30 -2.00 8.72
CA LEU A 101 -3.45 -3.10 9.12
C LEU A 101 -4.32 -4.29 9.55
N VAL A 102 -4.03 -5.46 8.99
CA VAL A 102 -4.76 -6.73 9.26
C VAL A 102 -3.75 -7.83 9.52
N GLY A 103 -3.93 -8.60 10.60
CA GLY A 103 -3.07 -9.74 10.88
C GLY A 103 -3.09 -10.19 12.33
N ASP A 104 -2.65 -11.43 12.55
CA ASP A 104 -2.52 -12.06 13.88
C ASP A 104 -1.04 -12.47 14.15
N GLY A 105 -0.12 -12.06 13.28
CA GLY A 105 1.30 -12.41 13.34
C GLY A 105 2.13 -11.53 14.27
N PRO A 106 3.46 -11.65 14.21
CA PRO A 106 4.39 -10.77 14.90
C PRO A 106 4.16 -9.31 14.51
N LEU A 107 4.52 -8.39 15.42
CA LEU A 107 4.40 -6.96 15.20
C LEU A 107 5.20 -6.51 13.98
N THR A 108 4.55 -5.93 13.00
CA THR A 108 5.18 -5.37 11.80
C THR A 108 5.75 -3.98 12.06
N SER A 109 6.65 -3.49 11.19
CA SER A 109 7.18 -2.13 11.30
C SER A 109 6.07 -1.08 11.26
N ALA A 110 5.08 -1.26 10.40
CA ALA A 110 3.94 -0.35 10.31
C ALA A 110 3.12 -0.31 11.61
N ALA A 111 2.84 -1.47 12.20
CA ALA A 111 2.13 -1.56 13.47
C ALA A 111 2.93 -0.95 14.64
N TYR A 112 4.24 -1.21 14.69
CA TYR A 112 5.12 -0.68 15.75
C TYR A 112 5.21 0.84 15.68
N ILE A 113 5.51 1.41 14.50
CA ILE A 113 5.70 2.86 14.34
C ILE A 113 4.39 3.62 14.53
N SER A 114 3.29 3.08 14.02
CA SER A 114 1.96 3.69 14.16
C SER A 114 1.33 3.48 15.54
N GLN A 115 1.90 2.59 16.37
CA GLN A 115 1.32 2.13 17.63
C GLN A 115 -0.14 1.65 17.47
N THR A 116 -0.39 1.01 16.33
CA THR A 116 -1.72 0.51 15.95
C THR A 116 -1.72 -1.01 15.96
N LEU A 117 -2.63 -1.60 16.71
CA LEU A 117 -2.88 -3.03 16.63
C LEU A 117 -3.58 -3.35 15.31
N PRO A 118 -3.10 -4.33 14.53
CA PRO A 118 -3.81 -4.80 13.35
C PRO A 118 -5.20 -5.34 13.72
N ILE A 119 -6.15 -5.22 12.80
CA ILE A 119 -7.43 -5.93 12.93
C ILE A 119 -7.15 -7.44 12.83
N PRO A 120 -7.63 -8.26 13.78
CA PRO A 120 -7.43 -9.69 13.71
C PRO A 120 -8.00 -10.28 12.41
N SER A 121 -7.22 -11.10 11.72
CA SER A 121 -7.62 -11.68 10.43
C SER A 121 -8.82 -12.64 10.58
N SER A 122 -9.04 -13.16 11.78
CA SER A 122 -10.20 -13.97 12.16
C SER A 122 -11.49 -13.17 12.37
N LYS A 123 -11.45 -11.83 12.29
CA LYS A 123 -12.56 -10.91 12.56
C LYS A 123 -12.91 -10.04 11.34
N PRO A 124 -13.34 -10.63 10.20
CA PRO A 124 -13.66 -9.88 8.99
C PRO A 124 -14.77 -8.85 9.23
N GLU A 125 -15.69 -9.08 10.15
CA GLU A 125 -16.76 -8.12 10.50
C GLU A 125 -16.22 -6.79 11.03
N LEU A 126 -15.07 -6.79 11.73
CA LEU A 126 -14.42 -5.54 12.17
C LEU A 126 -13.79 -4.78 11.01
N ALA A 127 -13.15 -5.49 10.08
CA ALA A 127 -12.61 -4.88 8.87
C ALA A 127 -13.73 -4.28 8.03
N VAL A 128 -14.82 -5.02 7.80
CA VAL A 128 -16.00 -4.55 7.05
C VAL A 128 -16.58 -3.28 7.66
N ALA A 129 -16.89 -3.27 8.95
CA ALA A 129 -17.44 -2.10 9.61
C ALA A 129 -16.51 -0.87 9.53
N THR A 130 -15.18 -1.11 9.66
CA THR A 130 -14.18 -0.05 9.55
C THR A 130 -14.11 0.54 8.14
N VAL A 131 -14.13 -0.31 7.12
CA VAL A 131 -14.10 0.12 5.71
C VAL A 131 -15.38 0.85 5.33
N GLN A 132 -16.55 0.36 5.75
CA GLN A 132 -17.82 1.04 5.51
C GLN A 132 -17.83 2.44 6.11
N ALA A 133 -17.34 2.60 7.35
CA ALA A 133 -17.21 3.91 7.98
C ALA A 133 -16.27 4.83 7.18
N ALA A 134 -15.13 4.30 6.70
CA ALA A 134 -14.19 5.07 5.89
C ALA A 134 -14.80 5.54 4.56
N VAL A 135 -15.53 4.67 3.86
CA VAL A 135 -16.24 5.01 2.61
C VAL A 135 -17.32 6.07 2.86
N LEU A 136 -18.09 5.95 3.95
CA LEU A 136 -19.06 6.97 4.35
C LEU A 136 -18.42 8.33 4.67
N LEU A 137 -17.17 8.34 5.16
CA LEU A 137 -16.35 9.55 5.35
C LEU A 137 -15.75 10.09 4.06
N GLY A 138 -15.94 9.42 2.92
CA GLY A 138 -15.53 9.90 1.61
C GLY A 138 -14.23 9.31 1.07
N MET A 139 -13.66 8.25 1.70
CA MET A 139 -12.51 7.54 1.15
C MET A 139 -12.83 6.93 -0.21
N LYS A 140 -11.87 7.02 -1.14
CA LYS A 140 -12.02 6.64 -2.56
C LYS A 140 -11.36 5.31 -2.89
N ALA A 141 -10.52 4.79 -2.01
CA ALA A 141 -9.88 3.49 -2.12
C ALA A 141 -9.72 2.87 -0.74
N VAL A 142 -9.55 1.55 -0.69
CA VAL A 142 -9.24 0.78 0.51
C VAL A 142 -7.93 0.04 0.29
N TYR A 143 -7.02 0.11 1.25
CA TYR A 143 -5.81 -0.70 1.26
C TYR A 143 -5.80 -1.61 2.49
N LEU A 144 -5.88 -2.92 2.26
CA LEU A 144 -5.68 -3.94 3.28
C LEU A 144 -4.21 -4.37 3.27
N ASP A 145 -3.51 -4.20 4.38
CA ASP A 145 -2.08 -4.52 4.49
C ASP A 145 -1.81 -5.48 5.65
N ALA A 146 -1.23 -6.64 5.34
CA ALA A 146 -0.71 -7.53 6.36
C ALA A 146 0.60 -7.00 6.99
N GLY A 147 1.21 -5.99 6.36
CA GLY A 147 2.47 -5.37 6.76
C GLY A 147 3.68 -5.94 6.03
N SER A 148 4.71 -5.10 5.86
CA SER A 148 5.97 -5.52 5.24
C SER A 148 6.63 -6.63 6.06
N GLY A 149 6.99 -7.72 5.40
CA GLY A 149 7.60 -8.90 6.02
C GLY A 149 6.62 -9.76 6.81
N ALA A 150 5.31 -9.58 6.66
CA ALA A 150 4.30 -10.46 7.26
C ALA A 150 4.55 -11.92 6.85
N GLY A 151 4.37 -12.84 7.80
CA GLY A 151 4.55 -14.28 7.57
C GLY A 151 3.45 -14.91 6.72
N HIS A 152 2.29 -14.26 6.63
CA HIS A 152 1.13 -14.75 5.88
C HIS A 152 0.40 -13.58 5.22
N PRO A 153 -0.17 -13.77 4.01
CA PRO A 153 -1.04 -12.79 3.37
C PRO A 153 -2.38 -12.67 4.11
N ILE A 154 -3.14 -11.65 3.74
CA ILE A 154 -4.50 -11.46 4.23
C ILE A 154 -5.39 -12.62 3.75
N PRO A 155 -6.17 -13.27 4.64
CA PRO A 155 -7.01 -14.38 4.26
C PRO A 155 -8.07 -14.00 3.22
N GLU A 156 -8.25 -14.84 2.23
CA GLU A 156 -9.26 -14.70 1.16
C GLU A 156 -10.66 -14.37 1.69
N LYS A 157 -11.07 -15.02 2.78
CA LYS A 157 -12.36 -14.77 3.44
C LYS A 157 -12.54 -13.31 3.87
N LEU A 158 -11.47 -12.66 4.37
CA LEU A 158 -11.53 -11.27 4.79
C LEU A 158 -11.59 -10.34 3.57
N ILE A 159 -10.79 -10.60 2.53
CA ILE A 159 -10.80 -9.83 1.28
C ILE A 159 -12.20 -9.88 0.66
N LYS A 160 -12.78 -11.08 0.52
CA LYS A 160 -14.15 -11.28 0.00
C LYS A 160 -15.20 -10.55 0.84
N ALA A 161 -15.08 -10.59 2.17
CA ALA A 161 -16.02 -9.89 3.05
C ALA A 161 -15.97 -8.36 2.85
N VAL A 162 -14.78 -7.79 2.72
CA VAL A 162 -14.60 -6.36 2.45
C VAL A 162 -15.10 -6.02 1.04
N ARG A 163 -14.73 -6.81 0.01
CA ARG A 163 -15.19 -6.57 -1.38
C ARG A 163 -16.71 -6.56 -1.50
N ASN A 164 -17.39 -7.49 -0.83
CA ASN A 164 -18.85 -7.55 -0.84
C ASN A 164 -19.54 -6.39 -0.10
N ALA A 165 -18.80 -5.63 0.69
CA ALA A 165 -19.34 -4.55 1.52
C ALA A 165 -19.15 -3.15 0.92
N VAL A 166 -18.23 -2.98 -0.05
CA VAL A 166 -17.91 -1.68 -0.67
C VAL A 166 -17.52 -1.85 -2.14
N ASP A 167 -17.79 -0.82 -2.97
CA ASP A 167 -17.52 -0.82 -4.41
C ASP A 167 -16.28 0.00 -4.80
N VAL A 168 -15.59 0.64 -3.84
CA VAL A 168 -14.37 1.40 -4.12
C VAL A 168 -13.20 0.45 -4.44
N PRO A 169 -12.17 0.91 -5.18
CA PRO A 169 -10.96 0.14 -5.43
C PRO A 169 -10.37 -0.47 -4.16
N LEU A 170 -10.06 -1.77 -4.23
CA LEU A 170 -9.53 -2.57 -3.14
C LEU A 170 -8.09 -2.99 -3.45
N ILE A 171 -7.15 -2.46 -2.68
CA ILE A 171 -5.72 -2.77 -2.76
C ILE A 171 -5.40 -3.77 -1.66
N VAL A 172 -4.64 -4.81 -1.97
CA VAL A 172 -4.22 -5.83 -1.00
C VAL A 172 -2.70 -5.98 -1.06
N GLY A 173 -2.05 -5.95 0.10
CA GLY A 173 -0.61 -6.10 0.21
C GLY A 173 -0.15 -6.78 1.49
N GLY A 174 1.16 -7.04 1.55
CA GLY A 174 1.81 -7.70 2.68
C GLY A 174 1.69 -9.23 2.68
N GLY A 175 2.82 -9.91 2.87
CA GLY A 175 2.89 -11.37 2.99
C GLY A 175 2.67 -12.18 1.70
N ILE A 176 2.46 -11.54 0.56
CA ILE A 176 2.32 -12.19 -0.75
C ILE A 176 3.72 -12.38 -1.34
N THR A 177 4.08 -13.62 -1.69
CA THR A 177 5.44 -13.98 -2.12
C THR A 177 5.53 -14.67 -3.47
N ASP A 178 4.40 -15.05 -4.07
CA ASP A 178 4.32 -15.82 -5.30
C ASP A 178 3.05 -15.50 -6.09
N PHE A 179 2.98 -16.06 -7.29
CA PHE A 179 1.86 -15.86 -8.21
C PHE A 179 0.56 -16.46 -7.67
N GLU A 180 0.61 -17.61 -6.99
CA GLU A 180 -0.57 -18.23 -6.39
C GLU A 180 -1.22 -17.31 -5.34
N GLY A 181 -0.42 -16.67 -4.49
CA GLY A 181 -0.89 -15.69 -3.52
C GLY A 181 -1.52 -14.44 -4.18
N MET A 182 -0.98 -14.01 -5.33
CA MET A 182 -1.58 -12.93 -6.12
C MET A 182 -2.93 -13.34 -6.69
N GLU A 183 -3.02 -14.53 -7.32
CA GLU A 183 -4.27 -15.05 -7.87
C GLU A 183 -5.35 -15.21 -6.78
N LEU A 184 -4.99 -15.71 -5.61
CA LEU A 184 -5.91 -15.82 -4.48
C LEU A 184 -6.48 -14.45 -4.07
N ALA A 185 -5.64 -13.42 -4.01
CA ALA A 185 -6.08 -12.06 -3.68
C ALA A 185 -7.01 -11.48 -4.77
N TRP A 186 -6.67 -11.63 -6.06
CA TRP A 186 -7.51 -11.18 -7.18
C TRP A 186 -8.85 -11.93 -7.22
N ASN A 187 -8.84 -13.26 -7.09
CA ASN A 187 -10.04 -14.09 -7.05
C ASN A 187 -10.92 -13.78 -5.81
N ALA A 188 -10.33 -13.23 -4.76
CA ALA A 188 -11.06 -12.75 -3.59
C ALA A 188 -11.67 -11.35 -3.79
N GLY A 189 -11.31 -10.65 -4.87
CA GLY A 189 -11.88 -9.35 -5.26
C GLY A 189 -10.96 -8.15 -5.06
N ALA A 190 -9.63 -8.36 -4.90
CA ALA A 190 -8.67 -7.28 -4.98
C ALA A 190 -8.60 -6.72 -6.40
N ASP A 191 -8.61 -5.39 -6.55
CA ASP A 191 -8.38 -4.71 -7.83
C ASP A 191 -6.89 -4.56 -8.10
N LEU A 192 -6.08 -4.34 -7.03
CA LEU A 192 -4.62 -4.22 -7.08
C LEU A 192 -3.98 -5.10 -6.01
N VAL A 193 -2.90 -5.77 -6.39
CA VAL A 193 -2.05 -6.55 -5.46
C VAL A 193 -0.68 -5.89 -5.38
N VAL A 194 -0.22 -5.60 -4.15
CA VAL A 194 1.06 -4.94 -3.91
C VAL A 194 2.09 -5.92 -3.40
N LEU A 195 3.21 -5.98 -4.09
CA LEU A 195 4.37 -6.77 -3.75
C LEU A 195 5.50 -5.84 -3.29
N GLY A 196 6.13 -6.16 -2.18
CA GLY A 196 7.26 -5.41 -1.64
C GLY A 196 8.43 -6.33 -1.32
N THR A 197 8.46 -6.90 -0.13
CA THR A 197 9.59 -7.67 0.42
C THR A 197 10.13 -8.77 -0.50
N VAL A 198 9.28 -9.42 -1.28
CA VAL A 198 9.71 -10.47 -2.23
C VAL A 198 10.59 -9.87 -3.33
N LEU A 199 10.23 -8.71 -3.86
CA LEU A 199 10.99 -8.02 -4.90
C LEU A 199 12.28 -7.41 -4.36
N GLU A 200 12.26 -6.88 -3.14
CA GLU A 200 13.42 -6.31 -2.48
C GLU A 200 14.50 -7.37 -2.17
N LYS A 201 14.10 -8.61 -1.88
CA LYS A 201 15.00 -9.70 -1.49
C LYS A 201 15.53 -10.50 -2.67
N SER A 202 14.69 -10.82 -3.66
CA SER A 202 15.04 -11.78 -4.70
C SER A 202 15.34 -11.17 -6.05
N LEU A 203 14.86 -9.96 -6.36
CA LEU A 203 14.94 -9.30 -7.68
C LEU A 203 14.56 -10.22 -8.85
N SER A 204 13.78 -11.23 -8.58
CA SER A 204 13.36 -12.19 -9.60
C SER A 204 11.86 -12.17 -9.71
N PHE A 205 11.37 -11.74 -10.87
CA PHE A 205 9.96 -11.82 -11.23
C PHE A 205 9.54 -13.22 -11.66
N ASN A 206 10.47 -14.19 -11.75
CA ASN A 206 10.15 -15.55 -12.20
C ASN A 206 9.13 -16.27 -11.30
N ALA A 207 9.12 -16.00 -10.00
CA ALA A 207 8.14 -16.55 -9.07
C ALA A 207 6.76 -15.88 -9.16
N LEU A 208 6.66 -14.78 -9.91
CA LEU A 208 5.48 -13.92 -10.03
C LEU A 208 4.83 -14.05 -11.41
N SER A 209 5.33 -14.95 -12.26
CA SER A 209 4.76 -15.26 -13.57
C SER A 209 3.96 -16.55 -13.50
N PRO A 210 2.88 -16.69 -14.31
CA PRO A 210 2.16 -17.94 -14.42
C PRO A 210 3.10 -19.04 -14.91
N SER A 211 2.99 -20.23 -14.29
CA SER A 211 3.75 -21.44 -14.64
C SER A 211 3.26 -22.04 -15.97
#